data_d9237e5e6955de5d977553c55dbf154c
#
_entry.id   d9237e5e6955de5d977553c55dbf154c
#
_cell.length_a   1.000
_cell.length_b   1.000
_cell.length_c   1.000
_cell.angle_alpha   90.00
_cell.angle_beta   90.00
_cell.angle_gamma   90.00
#
_symmetry.space_group_name_H-M   'P 1'
#
loop_
_entity.id
_entity.type
_entity.pdbx_description
1 polymer ?
#
loop_
_entity_poly.entity_id
_entity_poly.type
_entity_poly.pdbx_seq_one_letter_code
_entity_poly.pdbx_strand_id
1 'polypeptide(L)'
;MSIELDCSDIVEIFKTHLKIDNSVKSIAHTFLNDRYASRIDYAPYFQRKYVWDTEKATYFIESILLGTEIPPIVLFDNGTKNEVIDGRQRYETIKRFLEDKFPLDESGLKSLTGFAGFHFSEMPEDAKADFKNTKIRILQFSIVNEPSLTPDQEDKIKKEIFKRYNSGIIALKQQEIDRAAYINDPFVHAFKEKLETDNSLLYKCQLTLMPKRKQNMNERDKINYILSRVRNVLSM
;
A
#
# COMPACT_ATOMS: atom_id res chain seq x y z
N MET A 1 19.05 -29.42 -4.53
CA MET A 1 17.83 -29.92 -3.87
C MET A 1 17.01 -28.69 -3.49
N SER A 2 16.03 -28.30 -4.29
CA SER A 2 15.16 -27.16 -3.99
C SER A 2 14.22 -27.61 -2.85
N ILE A 3 14.38 -27.02 -1.67
CA ILE A 3 13.41 -27.17 -0.59
C ILE A 3 12.13 -26.48 -1.08
N GLU A 4 11.12 -27.25 -1.46
CA GLU A 4 9.77 -26.70 -1.63
C GLU A 4 9.31 -26.25 -0.24
N LEU A 5 9.04 -24.93 -0.10
CA LEU A 5 8.35 -24.44 1.09
C LEU A 5 6.97 -25.07 1.10
N ASP A 6 6.67 -25.82 2.15
CA ASP A 6 5.33 -26.34 2.40
C ASP A 6 4.36 -25.18 2.67
N CYS A 7 3.06 -25.40 2.51
CA CYS A 7 2.03 -24.40 2.83
C CYS A 7 2.12 -23.91 4.29
N SER A 8 2.59 -24.76 5.21
CA SER A 8 2.86 -24.41 6.61
C SER A 8 3.94 -23.34 6.73
N ASP A 9 5.02 -23.43 5.96
CA ASP A 9 6.15 -22.51 5.99
C ASP A 9 5.74 -21.11 5.49
N ILE A 10 4.93 -21.05 4.42
CA ILE A 10 4.41 -19.79 3.89
C ILE A 10 3.50 -19.12 4.93
N VAL A 11 2.61 -19.87 5.59
CA VAL A 11 1.71 -19.34 6.62
C VAL A 11 2.51 -18.80 7.81
N GLU A 12 3.54 -19.51 8.23
CA GLU A 12 4.41 -19.11 9.33
C GLU A 12 5.17 -17.83 8.97
N ILE A 13 5.79 -17.75 7.78
CA ILE A 13 6.52 -16.57 7.32
C ILE A 13 5.60 -15.35 7.26
N PHE A 14 4.40 -15.49 6.71
CA PHE A 14 3.45 -14.38 6.63
C PHE A 14 2.96 -13.91 8.00
N LYS A 15 2.93 -14.78 9.01
CA LYS A 15 2.46 -14.44 10.36
C LYS A 15 3.55 -13.91 11.27
N THR A 16 4.79 -14.39 11.11
CA THR A 16 5.87 -14.17 12.09
C THR A 16 7.05 -13.38 11.55
N HIS A 17 7.34 -13.46 10.26
CA HIS A 17 8.52 -12.88 9.65
C HIS A 17 8.24 -11.68 8.73
N LEU A 18 6.98 -11.46 8.35
CA LEU A 18 6.61 -10.38 7.45
C LEU A 18 6.05 -9.18 8.21
N LYS A 19 6.74 -8.05 8.13
CA LYS A 19 6.21 -6.76 8.55
C LYS A 19 5.55 -6.08 7.37
N ILE A 20 4.36 -5.51 7.59
CA ILE A 20 3.67 -4.67 6.61
C ILE A 20 3.59 -3.26 7.16
N ASP A 21 4.16 -2.33 6.44
CA ASP A 21 4.05 -0.90 6.71
C ASP A 21 3.09 -0.26 5.69
N ASN A 22 2.09 0.46 6.20
CA ASN A 22 1.12 1.18 5.38
C ASN A 22 1.36 2.67 5.54
N SER A 23 1.87 3.30 4.52
CA SER A 23 2.18 4.73 4.52
C SER A 23 1.45 5.45 3.40
N VAL A 24 1.16 6.74 3.65
CA VAL A 24 0.56 7.64 2.67
C VAL A 24 1.59 8.74 2.39
N LYS A 25 2.07 8.83 1.15
CA LYS A 25 3.11 9.77 0.74
C LYS A 25 2.62 10.61 -0.44
N SER A 26 3.08 11.85 -0.53
CA SER A 26 2.79 12.67 -1.73
C SER A 26 3.56 12.14 -2.95
N ILE A 27 3.06 12.44 -4.13
CA ILE A 27 3.77 12.18 -5.39
C ILE A 27 5.14 12.86 -5.36
N ALA A 28 5.22 14.11 -4.90
CA ALA A 28 6.50 14.81 -4.75
C ALA A 28 7.48 14.03 -3.86
N HIS A 29 7.04 13.52 -2.71
CA HIS A 29 7.91 12.74 -1.83
C HIS A 29 8.37 11.43 -2.50
N THR A 30 7.49 10.78 -3.22
CA THR A 30 7.77 9.45 -3.79
C THR A 30 8.66 9.50 -5.02
N PHE A 31 8.53 10.55 -5.85
CA PHE A 31 9.16 10.62 -7.16
C PHE A 31 10.24 11.70 -7.29
N LEU A 32 10.14 12.79 -6.51
CA LEU A 32 11.05 13.94 -6.60
C LEU A 32 12.02 14.04 -5.41
N ASN A 33 11.88 13.21 -4.39
CA ASN A 33 12.87 13.08 -3.32
C ASN A 33 13.91 12.04 -3.76
N ASP A 34 15.09 12.49 -4.15
CA ASP A 34 16.15 11.64 -4.69
C ASP A 34 16.50 10.47 -3.77
N ARG A 35 16.56 10.72 -2.45
CA ARG A 35 16.87 9.67 -1.46
C ARG A 35 15.85 8.55 -1.45
N TYR A 36 14.57 8.89 -1.62
CA TYR A 36 13.49 7.90 -1.63
C TYR A 36 13.34 7.24 -3.01
N ALA A 37 13.29 8.05 -4.08
CA ALA A 37 13.12 7.59 -5.45
C ALA A 37 14.24 6.66 -5.92
N SER A 38 15.50 6.92 -5.55
CA SER A 38 16.66 6.09 -5.92
C SER A 38 16.64 4.70 -5.29
N ARG A 39 15.88 4.51 -4.22
CA ARG A 39 15.70 3.20 -3.58
C ARG A 39 14.58 2.37 -4.23
N ILE A 40 13.74 2.95 -5.09
CA ILE A 40 12.63 2.22 -5.72
C ILE A 40 13.12 1.51 -6.98
N ASP A 41 13.04 0.19 -6.96
CA ASP A 41 13.17 -0.65 -8.16
C ASP A 41 11.77 -0.97 -8.70
N TYR A 42 11.35 -0.25 -9.75
CA TYR A 42 10.04 -0.45 -10.37
C TYR A 42 10.06 -1.46 -11.54
N ALA A 43 11.23 -1.99 -11.89
CA ALA A 43 11.40 -2.94 -12.98
C ALA A 43 12.13 -4.22 -12.54
N PRO A 44 11.75 -4.85 -11.41
CA PRO A 44 12.37 -6.09 -11.00
C PRO A 44 12.15 -7.18 -12.07
N TYR A 45 13.04 -8.17 -12.12
CA TYR A 45 13.11 -9.16 -13.20
C TYR A 45 11.82 -9.96 -13.43
N PHE A 46 10.97 -10.11 -12.43
CA PHE A 46 9.70 -10.85 -12.51
C PHE A 46 8.52 -9.99 -13.00
N GLN A 47 8.69 -8.68 -13.13
CA GLN A 47 7.64 -7.77 -13.58
C GLN A 47 7.60 -7.66 -15.12
N ARG A 48 6.38 -7.71 -15.68
CA ARG A 48 6.19 -7.43 -17.11
C ARG A 48 6.59 -5.99 -17.44
N LYS A 49 7.02 -5.75 -18.68
CA LYS A 49 7.32 -4.41 -19.19
C LYS A 49 6.11 -3.48 -19.10
N TYR A 50 6.37 -2.16 -19.18
CA TYR A 50 5.31 -1.17 -19.32
C TYR A 50 4.47 -1.44 -20.58
N VAL A 51 3.13 -1.49 -20.40
CA VAL A 51 2.21 -1.88 -21.50
C VAL A 51 1.00 -0.95 -21.64
N TRP A 52 0.85 0.06 -20.76
CA TRP A 52 -0.23 1.03 -20.92
C TRP A 52 0.05 1.90 -22.15
N ASP A 53 -0.97 2.07 -23.00
CA ASP A 53 -1.00 3.07 -24.05
C ASP A 53 -1.20 4.48 -23.45
N THR A 54 -1.13 5.49 -24.30
CA THR A 54 -1.23 6.88 -23.88
C THR A 54 -2.64 7.21 -23.38
N GLU A 55 -3.67 6.63 -23.99
CA GLU A 55 -5.07 6.81 -23.56
C GLU A 55 -5.25 6.35 -22.11
N LYS A 56 -4.85 5.13 -21.81
CA LYS A 56 -4.97 4.56 -20.45
C LYS A 56 -4.08 5.27 -19.43
N ALA A 57 -2.88 5.65 -19.84
CA ALA A 57 -1.96 6.45 -19.02
C ALA A 57 -2.59 7.80 -18.67
N THR A 58 -3.17 8.49 -19.67
CA THR A 58 -3.86 9.77 -19.50
C THR A 58 -5.07 9.65 -18.57
N TYR A 59 -5.92 8.65 -18.79
CA TYR A 59 -7.07 8.41 -17.89
C TYR A 59 -6.65 8.23 -16.43
N PHE A 60 -5.53 7.55 -16.22
CA PHE A 60 -4.97 7.38 -14.87
C PHE A 60 -4.44 8.71 -14.29
N ILE A 61 -3.73 9.53 -15.09
CA ILE A 61 -3.27 10.86 -14.67
C ILE A 61 -4.47 11.78 -14.36
N GLU A 62 -5.51 11.75 -15.20
CA GLU A 62 -6.76 12.48 -14.92
C GLU A 62 -7.38 12.08 -13.60
N SER A 63 -7.40 10.76 -13.29
CA SER A 63 -7.92 10.26 -12.01
C SER A 63 -7.16 10.82 -10.80
N ILE A 64 -5.84 10.98 -10.93
CA ILE A 64 -5.01 11.63 -9.91
C ILE A 64 -5.36 13.11 -9.76
N LEU A 65 -5.48 13.83 -10.87
CA LEU A 65 -5.82 15.25 -10.87
C LEU A 65 -7.22 15.52 -10.29
N LEU A 66 -8.16 14.62 -10.50
CA LEU A 66 -9.51 14.66 -9.92
C LEU A 66 -9.53 14.24 -8.42
N GLY A 67 -8.39 13.82 -7.86
CA GLY A 67 -8.33 13.39 -6.46
C GLY A 67 -9.04 12.07 -6.17
N THR A 68 -9.27 11.23 -7.18
CA THR A 68 -9.88 9.91 -6.96
C THR A 68 -8.92 8.98 -6.22
N GLU A 69 -9.47 8.06 -5.42
CA GLU A 69 -8.64 7.05 -4.76
C GLU A 69 -8.03 6.08 -5.78
N ILE A 70 -6.72 6.00 -5.82
CA ILE A 70 -5.98 5.07 -6.66
C ILE A 70 -5.53 3.85 -5.84
N PRO A 71 -5.49 2.64 -6.43
CA PRO A 71 -5.00 1.46 -5.74
C PRO A 71 -3.56 1.65 -5.26
N PRO A 72 -3.18 1.09 -4.10
CA PRO A 72 -1.86 1.26 -3.52
C PRO A 72 -0.74 0.72 -4.41
N ILE A 73 0.44 1.30 -4.29
CA ILE A 73 1.68 0.70 -4.80
C ILE A 73 2.20 -0.25 -3.73
N VAL A 74 2.49 -1.49 -4.11
CA VAL A 74 2.99 -2.54 -3.21
C VAL A 74 4.48 -2.71 -3.41
N LEU A 75 5.24 -2.54 -2.35
CA LEU A 75 6.71 -2.63 -2.33
C LEU A 75 7.16 -3.80 -1.47
N PHE A 76 8.30 -4.37 -1.82
CA PHE A 76 9.06 -5.30 -0.98
C PHE A 76 10.42 -4.70 -0.70
N ASP A 77 10.73 -4.49 0.58
CA ASP A 77 12.04 -4.01 1.03
C ASP A 77 12.98 -5.19 1.24
N ASN A 78 14.01 -5.30 0.40
CA ASN A 78 15.04 -6.32 0.50
C ASN A 78 16.26 -5.83 1.30
N GLY A 79 16.14 -4.72 2.06
CA GLY A 79 17.20 -4.09 2.84
C GLY A 79 18.02 -3.07 2.04
N THR A 80 18.20 -3.25 0.74
CA THR A 80 18.94 -2.32 -0.13
C THR A 80 18.02 -1.48 -1.00
N LYS A 81 16.97 -2.07 -1.55
CA LYS A 81 15.98 -1.45 -2.44
C LYS A 81 14.57 -1.85 -2.07
N ASN A 82 13.64 -1.03 -2.51
CA ASN A 82 12.21 -1.28 -2.46
C ASN A 82 11.74 -1.75 -3.85
N GLU A 83 11.55 -3.04 -4.04
CA GLU A 83 11.09 -3.61 -5.30
C GLU A 83 9.58 -3.45 -5.44
N VAL A 84 9.10 -2.95 -6.57
CA VAL A 84 7.66 -2.83 -6.83
C VAL A 84 7.08 -4.21 -7.11
N ILE A 85 6.24 -4.72 -6.22
CA ILE A 85 5.54 -6.00 -6.38
C ILE A 85 4.23 -5.83 -7.15
N ASP A 86 3.44 -4.81 -6.83
CA ASP A 86 2.26 -4.41 -7.60
C ASP A 86 2.22 -2.90 -7.79
N GLY A 87 1.54 -2.47 -8.85
CA GLY A 87 1.42 -1.05 -9.20
C GLY A 87 2.53 -0.53 -10.11
N ARG A 88 3.34 -1.38 -10.74
CA ARG A 88 4.39 -0.95 -11.68
C ARG A 88 3.87 0.00 -12.76
N GLN A 89 2.74 -0.33 -13.41
CA GLN A 89 2.18 0.51 -14.46
C GLN A 89 1.82 1.90 -13.91
N ARG A 90 1.23 1.95 -12.74
CA ARG A 90 0.87 3.20 -12.03
C ARG A 90 2.12 4.02 -11.68
N TYR A 91 3.12 3.36 -11.08
CA TYR A 91 4.38 4.01 -10.72
C TYR A 91 5.08 4.58 -11.97
N GLU A 92 5.25 3.77 -13.00
CA GLU A 92 5.94 4.15 -14.22
C GLU A 92 5.18 5.25 -14.99
N THR A 93 3.83 5.23 -14.98
CA THR A 93 3.02 6.29 -15.60
C THR A 93 3.23 7.64 -14.90
N ILE A 94 3.18 7.69 -13.56
CA ILE A 94 3.44 8.93 -12.82
C ILE A 94 4.84 9.44 -13.11
N LYS A 95 5.85 8.55 -13.05
CA LYS A 95 7.25 8.90 -13.33
C LYS A 95 7.41 9.47 -14.74
N ARG A 96 6.89 8.79 -15.74
CA ARG A 96 6.96 9.21 -17.15
C ARG A 96 6.26 10.53 -17.40
N PHE A 97 5.13 10.79 -16.74
CA PHE A 97 4.42 12.06 -16.86
C PHE A 97 5.22 13.21 -16.23
N LEU A 98 5.77 13.03 -15.03
CA LEU A 98 6.66 14.00 -14.38
C LEU A 98 7.92 14.31 -15.20
N GLU A 99 8.38 13.36 -16.02
CA GLU A 99 9.54 13.49 -16.93
C GLU A 99 9.16 13.97 -18.34
N ASP A 100 7.93 14.46 -18.55
CA ASP A 100 7.41 14.92 -19.86
C ASP A 100 7.54 13.88 -20.99
N LYS A 101 7.43 12.58 -20.68
CA LYS A 101 7.60 11.49 -21.66
C LYS A 101 6.38 11.27 -22.57
N PHE A 102 5.24 11.83 -22.21
CA PHE A 102 4.03 11.80 -23.02
C PHE A 102 3.11 12.98 -22.67
N PRO A 103 2.39 13.54 -23.66
CA PRO A 103 1.32 14.49 -23.41
C PRO A 103 0.03 13.78 -22.99
N LEU A 104 -0.90 14.53 -22.38
CA LEU A 104 -2.24 14.04 -22.10
C LEU A 104 -3.02 13.85 -23.41
N ASP A 105 -3.50 12.63 -23.64
CA ASP A 105 -4.23 12.24 -24.84
C ASP A 105 -5.71 12.63 -24.76
N GLU A 106 -6.27 13.25 -25.82
CA GLU A 106 -7.66 13.69 -25.84
C GLU A 106 -8.63 12.53 -25.58
N SER A 107 -8.35 11.34 -26.14
CA SER A 107 -9.22 10.17 -25.96
C SER A 107 -9.20 9.62 -24.53
N GLY A 108 -8.10 9.83 -23.81
CA GLY A 108 -7.93 9.43 -22.41
C GLY A 108 -8.58 10.34 -21.40
N LEU A 109 -8.78 11.64 -21.74
CA LEU A 109 -9.44 12.61 -20.88
C LEU A 109 -10.97 12.48 -20.97
N LYS A 110 -11.63 12.43 -19.82
CA LYS A 110 -13.11 12.36 -19.75
C LYS A 110 -13.75 13.59 -19.13
N SER A 111 -13.04 14.30 -18.26
CA SER A 111 -13.53 15.46 -17.51
C SER A 111 -12.63 16.68 -17.69
N LEU A 112 -11.32 16.50 -17.73
CA LEU A 112 -10.33 17.58 -17.79
C LEU A 112 -9.83 17.82 -19.23
N THR A 113 -10.76 17.85 -20.19
CA THR A 113 -10.47 17.95 -21.63
C THR A 113 -9.63 19.18 -22.03
N GLY A 114 -9.65 20.25 -21.23
CA GLY A 114 -8.82 21.43 -21.43
C GLY A 114 -7.31 21.18 -21.29
N PHE A 115 -6.89 20.02 -20.79
CA PHE A 115 -5.47 19.64 -20.69
C PHE A 115 -5.00 18.73 -21.85
N ALA A 116 -5.84 18.52 -22.86
CA ALA A 116 -5.46 17.72 -24.03
C ALA A 116 -4.20 18.30 -24.69
N GLY A 117 -3.23 17.44 -24.95
CA GLY A 117 -1.94 17.78 -25.55
C GLY A 117 -0.90 18.34 -24.57
N PHE A 118 -1.23 18.60 -23.32
CA PHE A 118 -0.28 19.16 -22.34
C PHE A 118 0.65 18.07 -21.80
N HIS A 119 1.93 18.40 -21.78
CA HIS A 119 2.92 17.73 -20.93
C HIS A 119 2.83 18.24 -19.50
N PHE A 120 3.43 17.56 -18.55
CA PHE A 120 3.42 18.00 -17.15
C PHE A 120 4.01 19.41 -16.98
N SER A 121 5.11 19.72 -17.66
CA SER A 121 5.77 21.05 -17.61
C SER A 121 4.90 22.19 -18.12
N GLU A 122 3.96 21.90 -19.05
CA GLU A 122 3.08 22.86 -19.69
C GLU A 122 1.80 23.12 -18.89
N MET A 123 1.51 22.29 -17.88
CA MET A 123 0.31 22.46 -17.04
C MET A 123 0.38 23.76 -16.21
N PRO A 124 -0.78 24.37 -15.87
CA PRO A 124 -0.86 25.46 -14.90
C PRO A 124 -0.17 25.12 -13.58
N GLU A 125 0.41 26.12 -12.91
CA GLU A 125 1.19 25.90 -11.68
C GLU A 125 0.37 25.31 -10.52
N ASP A 126 -0.90 25.73 -10.40
CA ASP A 126 -1.84 25.16 -9.44
C ASP A 126 -2.11 23.67 -9.69
N ALA A 127 -2.38 23.29 -10.94
CA ALA A 127 -2.58 21.89 -11.31
C ALA A 127 -1.31 21.04 -11.10
N LYS A 128 -0.11 21.59 -11.39
CA LYS A 128 1.18 20.93 -11.05
C LYS A 128 1.36 20.77 -9.55
N ALA A 129 0.99 21.77 -8.78
CA ALA A 129 1.08 21.72 -7.32
C ALA A 129 0.13 20.66 -6.75
N ASP A 130 -1.12 20.64 -7.20
CA ASP A 130 -2.12 19.67 -6.78
C ASP A 130 -1.69 18.23 -7.14
N PHE A 131 -1.20 18.01 -8.35
CA PHE A 131 -0.66 16.71 -8.76
C PHE A 131 0.49 16.25 -7.85
N LYS A 132 1.48 17.11 -7.59
CA LYS A 132 2.61 16.83 -6.71
C LYS A 132 2.20 16.54 -5.27
N ASN A 133 1.17 17.24 -4.78
CA ASN A 133 0.66 17.09 -3.41
C ASN A 133 -0.30 15.92 -3.23
N THR A 134 -0.83 15.36 -4.33
CA THR A 134 -1.73 14.20 -4.28
C THR A 134 -1.09 13.06 -3.53
N LYS A 135 -1.86 12.46 -2.62
CA LYS A 135 -1.41 11.37 -1.74
C LYS A 135 -1.63 10.03 -2.41
N ILE A 136 -0.60 9.22 -2.41
CA ILE A 136 -0.65 7.82 -2.85
C ILE A 136 -0.39 6.90 -1.68
N ARG A 137 -1.08 5.77 -1.64
CA ARG A 137 -0.90 4.76 -0.62
C ARG A 137 0.23 3.81 -1.04
N ILE A 138 1.13 3.54 -0.10
CA ILE A 138 2.25 2.62 -0.28
C ILE A 138 2.15 1.54 0.78
N LEU A 139 2.08 0.29 0.35
CA LEU A 139 2.17 -0.89 1.20
C LEU A 139 3.56 -1.48 1.04
N GLN A 140 4.34 -1.45 2.11
CA GLN A 140 5.70 -1.97 2.09
C GLN A 140 5.80 -3.22 2.93
N PHE A 141 6.26 -4.30 2.32
CA PHE A 141 6.56 -5.56 2.97
C PHE A 141 8.05 -5.64 3.25
N SER A 142 8.43 -6.07 4.44
CA SER A 142 9.82 -6.33 4.81
C SER A 142 9.91 -7.57 5.68
N ILE A 143 11.06 -8.25 5.63
CA ILE A 143 11.35 -9.38 6.50
C ILE A 143 12.04 -8.84 7.75
N VAL A 144 11.55 -9.20 8.93
CA VAL A 144 11.98 -8.58 10.20
C VAL A 144 12.62 -9.51 11.21
N ASN A 145 12.57 -10.84 10.99
CA ASN A 145 13.06 -11.82 11.96
C ASN A 145 14.12 -12.74 11.37
N GLU A 146 15.07 -13.14 12.21
CA GLU A 146 16.01 -14.22 11.92
C GLU A 146 15.37 -15.60 12.16
N PRO A 147 15.79 -16.63 11.40
CA PRO A 147 16.90 -16.60 10.45
C PRO A 147 16.55 -15.86 9.15
N SER A 148 17.58 -15.20 8.58
CA SER A 148 17.44 -14.54 7.29
C SER A 148 16.99 -15.55 6.23
N LEU A 149 16.00 -15.15 5.41
CA LEU A 149 15.51 -15.99 4.34
C LEU A 149 16.57 -16.16 3.25
N THR A 150 16.59 -17.33 2.64
CA THR A 150 17.39 -17.54 1.43
C THR A 150 16.80 -16.75 0.26
N PRO A 151 17.59 -16.40 -0.77
CA PRO A 151 17.07 -15.72 -1.96
C PRO A 151 15.89 -16.43 -2.61
N ASP A 152 15.87 -17.77 -2.61
CA ASP A 152 14.76 -18.57 -3.14
C ASP A 152 13.48 -18.44 -2.29
N GLN A 153 13.62 -18.34 -0.97
CA GLN A 153 12.50 -18.13 -0.06
C GLN A 153 11.93 -16.71 -0.22
N GLU A 154 12.79 -15.70 -0.31
CA GLU A 154 12.34 -14.32 -0.60
C GLU A 154 11.60 -14.24 -1.93
N ASP A 155 12.10 -14.88 -2.98
CA ASP A 155 11.48 -14.89 -4.31
C ASP A 155 10.09 -15.55 -4.28
N LYS A 156 9.94 -16.67 -3.55
CA LYS A 156 8.64 -17.33 -3.36
C LYS A 156 7.65 -16.42 -2.63
N ILE A 157 8.10 -15.70 -1.59
CA ILE A 157 7.27 -14.75 -0.85
C ILE A 157 6.84 -13.59 -1.74
N LYS A 158 7.75 -13.00 -2.51
CA LYS A 158 7.44 -11.93 -3.47
C LYS A 158 6.39 -12.39 -4.49
N LYS A 159 6.53 -13.58 -5.03
CA LYS A 159 5.56 -14.20 -5.97
C LYS A 159 4.20 -14.42 -5.31
N GLU A 160 4.16 -14.86 -4.07
CA GLU A 160 2.89 -15.06 -3.35
C GLU A 160 2.20 -13.72 -3.03
N ILE A 161 2.94 -12.69 -2.61
CA ILE A 161 2.42 -11.33 -2.47
C ILE A 161 1.87 -10.84 -3.81
N PHE A 162 2.66 -10.93 -4.88
CA PHE A 162 2.25 -10.55 -6.23
C PHE A 162 0.96 -11.23 -6.66
N LYS A 163 0.86 -12.55 -6.49
CA LYS A 163 -0.33 -13.33 -6.82
C LYS A 163 -1.56 -12.85 -6.07
N ARG A 164 -1.45 -12.60 -4.77
CA ARG A 164 -2.56 -12.16 -3.93
C ARG A 164 -3.05 -10.76 -4.30
N TYR A 165 -2.15 -9.82 -4.59
CA TYR A 165 -2.51 -8.45 -4.97
C TYR A 165 -3.03 -8.35 -6.41
N ASN A 166 -2.51 -9.14 -7.37
CA ASN A 166 -2.98 -9.12 -8.76
C ASN A 166 -4.25 -9.95 -9.01
N SER A 167 -4.54 -10.95 -8.18
CA SER A 167 -5.74 -11.80 -8.38
C SER A 167 -7.06 -11.14 -8.01
N GLY A 168 -7.04 -9.88 -7.56
CA GLY A 168 -8.24 -9.16 -7.11
C GLY A 168 -8.90 -9.76 -5.86
N ILE A 169 -8.31 -10.82 -5.27
CA ILE A 169 -8.85 -11.51 -4.08
C ILE A 169 -8.69 -10.68 -2.83
N ILE A 170 -7.77 -9.70 -2.83
CA ILE A 170 -7.55 -8.83 -1.70
C ILE A 170 -7.71 -7.38 -2.11
N ALA A 171 -8.94 -6.89 -2.12
CA ALA A 171 -9.17 -5.58 -1.54
C ALA A 171 -8.98 -5.76 -0.02
N LEU A 172 -7.73 -5.70 0.46
CA LEU A 172 -7.47 -5.74 1.90
C LEU A 172 -8.29 -4.61 2.52
N LYS A 173 -9.25 -4.97 3.37
CA LYS A 173 -9.94 -3.99 4.18
C LYS A 173 -8.85 -3.30 4.99
N GLN A 174 -8.92 -1.99 5.14
CA GLN A 174 -7.95 -1.21 5.94
C GLN A 174 -7.65 -1.89 7.29
N GLN A 175 -8.66 -2.53 7.88
CA GLN A 175 -8.55 -3.29 9.14
C GLN A 175 -7.60 -4.50 9.08
N GLU A 176 -7.42 -5.13 7.93
CA GLU A 176 -6.50 -6.29 7.77
C GLU A 176 -5.06 -5.82 7.59
N ILE A 177 -4.88 -4.69 6.91
CA ILE A 177 -3.57 -4.02 6.76
C ILE A 177 -3.10 -3.53 8.14
N ASP A 178 -3.97 -2.84 8.87
CA ASP A 178 -3.67 -2.34 10.22
C ASP A 178 -3.34 -3.49 11.17
N ARG A 179 -4.02 -4.63 11.04
CA ARG A 179 -3.77 -5.80 11.86
C ARG A 179 -2.39 -6.41 11.61
N ALA A 180 -1.97 -6.51 10.35
CA ALA A 180 -0.67 -7.05 9.99
C ALA A 180 0.49 -6.12 10.38
N ALA A 181 0.31 -4.79 10.25
CA ALA A 181 1.32 -3.79 10.62
C ALA A 181 1.66 -3.80 12.12
N TYR A 182 0.69 -4.14 12.99
CA TYR A 182 0.84 -4.07 14.44
C TYR A 182 0.84 -5.45 15.13
N ILE A 183 1.03 -6.54 14.38
CA ILE A 183 0.94 -7.89 14.93
C ILE A 183 1.99 -8.12 16.03
N ASN A 184 3.13 -7.46 15.97
CA ASN A 184 4.24 -7.56 16.91
C ASN A 184 4.41 -6.32 17.82
N ASP A 185 3.45 -5.40 17.83
CA ASP A 185 3.53 -4.21 18.67
C ASP A 185 3.24 -4.58 20.15
N PRO A 186 4.20 -4.36 21.09
CA PRO A 186 4.05 -4.74 22.50
C PRO A 186 2.85 -4.08 23.18
N PHE A 187 2.54 -2.81 22.82
CA PHE A 187 1.38 -2.10 23.34
C PHE A 187 0.08 -2.74 22.86
N VAL A 188 0.00 -3.08 21.59
CA VAL A 188 -1.18 -3.73 21.01
C VAL A 188 -1.43 -5.09 21.64
N HIS A 189 -0.37 -5.88 21.90
CA HIS A 189 -0.48 -7.14 22.62
C HIS A 189 -1.01 -6.95 24.05
N ALA A 190 -0.37 -6.08 24.82
CA ALA A 190 -0.77 -5.81 26.20
C ALA A 190 -2.19 -5.24 26.30
N PHE A 191 -2.57 -4.35 25.37
CA PHE A 191 -3.90 -3.77 25.36
C PHE A 191 -4.96 -4.78 24.92
N LYS A 192 -4.66 -5.63 23.95
CA LYS A 192 -5.53 -6.72 23.53
C LYS A 192 -5.79 -7.70 24.67
N GLU A 193 -4.75 -8.15 25.37
CA GLU A 193 -4.85 -9.03 26.52
C GLU A 193 -5.72 -8.41 27.63
N LYS A 194 -5.56 -7.11 27.90
CA LYS A 194 -6.44 -6.39 28.83
C LYS A 194 -7.90 -6.34 28.38
N LEU A 195 -8.16 -6.13 27.09
CA LEU A 195 -9.54 -6.13 26.57
C LEU A 195 -10.19 -7.53 26.63
N GLU A 196 -9.40 -8.59 26.53
CA GLU A 196 -9.87 -9.98 26.63
C GLU A 196 -10.12 -10.43 28.09
N THR A 197 -9.44 -9.77 29.06
CA THR A 197 -9.51 -10.16 30.48
C THR A 197 -10.35 -9.20 31.34
N ASP A 198 -10.55 -7.96 30.91
CA ASP A 198 -11.31 -6.92 31.64
C ASP A 198 -12.58 -6.50 30.89
N ASN A 199 -13.70 -7.16 31.22
CA ASN A 199 -15.01 -6.86 30.65
C ASN A 199 -15.46 -5.40 30.90
N SER A 200 -15.04 -4.76 32.00
CA SER A 200 -15.37 -3.36 32.29
C SER A 200 -14.65 -2.43 31.33
N LEU A 201 -13.37 -2.68 31.07
CA LEU A 201 -12.58 -1.93 30.09
C LEU A 201 -13.13 -2.11 28.68
N LEU A 202 -13.43 -3.36 28.30
CA LEU A 202 -14.03 -3.67 27.01
C LEU A 202 -15.35 -2.92 26.81
N TYR A 203 -16.22 -2.92 27.79
CA TYR A 203 -17.51 -2.20 27.73
C TYR A 203 -17.33 -0.69 27.59
N LYS A 204 -16.41 -0.08 28.35
CA LYS A 204 -16.09 1.35 28.25
C LYS A 204 -15.57 1.71 26.86
N CYS A 205 -14.67 0.88 26.32
CA CYS A 205 -14.14 1.07 24.97
C CYS A 205 -15.23 0.91 23.88
N GLN A 206 -16.17 -0.02 24.07
CA GLN A 206 -17.32 -0.17 23.16
C GLN A 206 -18.18 1.09 23.14
N LEU A 207 -18.52 1.64 24.30
CA LEU A 207 -19.32 2.86 24.38
C LEU A 207 -18.64 4.07 23.74
N THR A 208 -17.34 4.19 23.88
CA THR A 208 -16.58 5.37 23.45
C THR A 208 -16.14 5.30 21.99
N LEU A 209 -15.72 4.12 21.51
CA LEU A 209 -15.05 3.96 20.23
C LEU A 209 -15.89 3.27 19.16
N MET A 210 -17.03 2.66 19.52
CA MET A 210 -17.86 1.91 18.59
C MET A 210 -19.20 2.58 18.29
N PRO A 211 -19.57 2.76 17.03
CA PRO A 211 -20.90 3.23 16.69
C PRO A 211 -21.97 2.17 17.03
N LYS A 212 -23.17 2.61 17.44
CA LYS A 212 -24.29 1.74 17.86
C LYS A 212 -24.56 0.58 16.89
N ARG A 213 -24.47 0.83 15.57
CA ARG A 213 -24.69 -0.19 14.52
C ARG A 213 -23.70 -1.36 14.53
N LYS A 214 -22.53 -1.24 15.23
CA LYS A 214 -21.48 -2.27 15.31
C LYS A 214 -21.45 -3.00 16.66
N GLN A 215 -22.35 -2.66 17.58
CA GLN A 215 -22.36 -3.27 18.92
C GLN A 215 -22.85 -4.73 18.93
N ASN A 216 -23.53 -5.18 17.84
CA ASN A 216 -24.01 -6.58 17.69
C ASN A 216 -22.95 -7.55 17.10
N MET A 217 -21.70 -7.10 16.93
CA MET A 217 -20.60 -7.97 16.49
C MET A 217 -20.25 -8.96 17.62
N ASN A 218 -19.62 -10.11 17.25
CA ASN A 218 -19.04 -10.98 18.27
C ASN A 218 -17.89 -10.29 19.01
N GLU A 219 -17.51 -10.81 20.17
CA GLU A 219 -16.53 -10.17 21.08
C GLU A 219 -15.17 -10.00 20.43
N ARG A 220 -14.68 -11.00 19.69
CA ARG A 220 -13.41 -10.95 18.96
C ARG A 220 -13.40 -9.83 17.93
N ASP A 221 -14.49 -9.64 17.19
CA ASP A 221 -14.59 -8.57 16.19
C ASP A 221 -14.72 -7.19 16.82
N LYS A 222 -15.37 -7.09 18.00
CA LYS A 222 -15.41 -5.85 18.80
C LYS A 222 -14.02 -5.43 19.24
N ILE A 223 -13.23 -6.35 19.79
CA ILE A 223 -11.83 -6.10 20.20
C ILE A 223 -11.00 -5.64 19.00
N ASN A 224 -11.06 -6.33 17.89
CA ASN A 224 -10.34 -5.95 16.68
C ASN A 224 -10.74 -4.54 16.17
N TYR A 225 -12.02 -4.20 16.24
CA TYR A 225 -12.50 -2.87 15.87
C TYR A 225 -11.95 -1.79 16.82
N ILE A 226 -11.98 -2.01 18.14
CA ILE A 226 -11.43 -1.08 19.14
C ILE A 226 -9.93 -0.87 18.90
N LEU A 227 -9.17 -1.95 18.69
CA LEU A 227 -7.74 -1.88 18.41
C LEU A 227 -7.45 -1.04 17.15
N SER A 228 -8.24 -1.18 16.09
CA SER A 228 -8.08 -0.37 14.87
C SER A 228 -8.30 1.13 15.13
N ARG A 229 -9.23 1.49 16.01
CA ARG A 229 -9.51 2.89 16.36
C ARG A 229 -8.40 3.52 17.21
N VAL A 230 -7.89 2.77 18.17
CA VAL A 230 -6.78 3.24 19.02
C VAL A 230 -5.52 3.46 18.19
N ARG A 231 -5.22 2.59 17.26
CA ARG A 231 -4.08 2.72 16.34
C ARG A 231 -4.16 3.99 15.50
N ASN A 232 -5.33 4.29 14.95
CA ASN A 232 -5.51 5.52 14.16
C ASN A 232 -5.27 6.80 14.96
N VAL A 233 -5.47 6.77 16.28
CA VAL A 233 -5.19 7.91 17.17
C VAL A 233 -3.69 8.01 17.49
N LEU A 234 -3.00 6.86 17.61
CA LEU A 234 -1.56 6.83 17.93
C LEU A 234 -0.65 7.10 16.72
N SER A 235 -1.19 7.01 15.50
CA SER A 235 -0.47 7.28 14.24
C SER A 235 -0.63 8.73 13.75
N MET A 236 -1.33 9.57 14.48
CA MET A 236 -1.44 11.02 14.25
C MET A 236 -0.35 11.78 14.99
#